data_3b70ec23bad1e0cf7d8cf36dc75d03c4
#
_entry.id   3b70ec23bad1e0cf7d8cf36dc75d03c4
#
_cell.length_a   1.000
_cell.length_b   1.000
_cell.length_c   1.000
_cell.angle_alpha   90.00
_cell.angle_beta   90.00
_cell.angle_gamma   90.00
#
_symmetry.space_group_name_H-M   'P 1'
#
loop_
_entity.id
_entity.type
_entity.pdbx_description
1 polymer ?
#
loop_
_entity_poly.entity_id
_entity_poly.type
_entity_poly.pdbx_seq_one_letter_code
_entity_poly.pdbx_strand_id
1 'polypeptide(L)'
;SYQVDGNERYSPYAEEGTFFSHELDLSVTGSSRPGEVWRFDFSGALTDSPYRSRFTGLVPEVLRMSYDNTTAALPFRVDIGDQNVHFSDLTLNRTLKAGRLTLRPNSGVAGRNYWVSAVVGSNGQEWRDLDFAANLYRGFSLGMQDRTLGSYSFYLVEHSEKAEGRQPRLDQWTASMTAQRSFDVAGQDLNLRSELAYFHGESAATRHLPADQRRRSGIGYFTELSGRSQTRPLDYRLRYERYGRDFRPSGGSALADSESMLAEGGVRVKQHVSLRGRLQRSRTQLSSHDPLTTDSAALDLSAPLLPGDPQRLTGRLSLNVQQRESESGAVDQQARTVDGSIVFNHNSSHQTRLSGSVATVDDLNQSGLERRTRRFSAGHSARLKLGGLDLTLAPGVSLTEVDAGEDEFSAGPTLVVTATSANERLALELGQTELDADDPGQDVETRRVALSYEVRRGKHSFGVDIDRSVRDPAIGEETEAWRVGMYWRYDLGKGLGSTG
;
A
#
# COMPACT_ATOMS: atom_id res chain seq x y z
N SER A 1 -3.19 25.66 -3.58
CA SER A 1 -1.81 25.78 -3.10
C SER A 1 -0.97 26.53 -4.10
N TYR A 2 0.03 27.25 -3.63
CA TYR A 2 1.06 27.89 -4.45
C TYR A 2 2.37 27.25 -4.06
N GLN A 3 3.13 26.82 -5.04
CA GLN A 3 4.45 26.25 -4.84
C GLN A 3 5.43 27.08 -5.62
N VAL A 4 6.51 27.49 -4.95
CA VAL A 4 7.66 28.17 -5.53
C VAL A 4 8.84 27.25 -5.31
N ASP A 5 9.42 26.78 -6.38
CA ASP A 5 10.64 25.97 -6.34
C ASP A 5 11.80 26.83 -6.81
N GLY A 6 12.85 26.89 -6.02
CA GLY A 6 14.11 27.55 -6.35
C GLY A 6 15.26 26.56 -6.27
N ASN A 7 16.14 26.64 -7.24
CA ASN A 7 17.36 25.84 -7.28
C ASN A 7 18.52 26.75 -7.66
N GLU A 8 19.42 27.03 -6.75
CA GLU A 8 20.55 27.93 -7.02
C GLU A 8 21.66 27.28 -7.84
N ARG A 9 21.77 25.96 -7.90
CA ARG A 9 22.71 25.24 -8.76
C ARG A 9 22.21 23.83 -9.10
N TYR A 10 21.94 23.61 -10.37
CA TYR A 10 21.75 22.33 -11.07
C TYR A 10 21.27 21.13 -10.24
N SER A 11 19.97 21.03 -10.00
CA SER A 11 19.34 19.73 -9.87
C SER A 11 18.79 19.33 -11.25
N PRO A 12 19.25 18.24 -11.87
CA PRO A 12 18.70 17.80 -13.16
C PRO A 12 17.23 17.31 -13.05
N TYR A 13 16.64 17.38 -11.86
CA TYR A 13 15.32 16.84 -11.52
C TYR A 13 14.29 17.91 -11.12
N ALA A 14 14.65 19.17 -11.01
CA ALA A 14 13.74 20.24 -10.65
C ALA A 14 13.80 21.37 -11.68
N GLU A 15 12.67 21.73 -12.29
CA GLU A 15 12.54 22.93 -13.09
C GLU A 15 12.39 24.14 -12.16
N GLU A 16 13.22 25.17 -12.36
CA GLU A 16 13.07 26.45 -11.69
C GLU A 16 11.79 27.14 -12.16
N GLY A 17 11.04 27.66 -11.22
CA GLY A 17 9.83 28.40 -11.59
C GLY A 17 8.89 28.66 -10.43
N THR A 18 7.88 29.44 -10.75
CA THR A 18 6.74 29.67 -9.85
C THR A 18 5.53 28.95 -10.44
N PHE A 19 5.05 27.95 -9.73
CA PHE A 19 3.93 27.13 -10.14
C PHE A 19 2.75 27.34 -9.19
N PHE A 20 1.53 27.24 -9.70
CA PHE A 20 0.37 27.27 -8.85
C PHE A 20 -0.43 25.96 -8.94
N SER A 21 -1.11 25.62 -7.85
CA SER A 21 -2.08 24.54 -7.81
C SER A 21 -3.21 24.89 -6.84
N HIS A 22 -4.41 24.99 -7.37
CA HIS A 22 -5.64 25.15 -6.59
C HIS A 22 -6.34 23.80 -6.53
N GLU A 23 -6.43 23.22 -5.35
CA GLU A 23 -7.14 21.96 -5.15
C GLU A 23 -8.60 22.21 -4.83
N LEU A 24 -9.47 21.41 -5.43
CA LEU A 24 -10.90 21.43 -5.18
C LEU A 24 -11.36 20.02 -4.83
N ASP A 25 -11.79 19.84 -3.58
CA ASP A 25 -12.42 18.63 -3.10
C ASP A 25 -13.88 18.90 -2.76
N LEU A 26 -14.78 18.16 -3.38
CA LEU A 26 -16.22 18.26 -3.16
C LEU A 26 -16.77 16.86 -2.87
N SER A 27 -17.41 16.70 -1.72
CA SER A 27 -18.14 15.49 -1.37
C SER A 27 -19.54 15.85 -0.91
N VAL A 28 -20.54 15.35 -1.62
CA VAL A 28 -21.95 15.60 -1.34
C VAL A 28 -22.66 14.26 -1.20
N THR A 29 -23.40 14.12 -0.11
CA THR A 29 -24.25 12.93 0.13
C THR A 29 -25.65 13.40 0.44
N GLY A 30 -26.65 12.77 -0.16
CA GLY A 30 -28.05 13.08 0.07
C GLY A 30 -28.94 11.84 0.03
N SER A 31 -30.16 12.01 0.53
CA SER A 31 -31.20 11.00 0.51
C SER A 31 -32.51 11.68 0.04
N SER A 32 -33.13 11.12 -0.96
CA SER A 32 -34.43 11.62 -1.47
C SER A 32 -35.59 11.02 -0.71
N ARG A 33 -35.46 9.72 -0.33
CA ARG A 33 -36.46 8.93 0.40
C ARG A 33 -35.77 7.94 1.31
N PRO A 34 -36.45 7.38 2.32
CA PRO A 34 -35.90 6.29 3.11
C PRO A 34 -35.46 5.14 2.22
N GLY A 35 -34.19 4.71 2.38
CA GLY A 35 -33.58 3.64 1.57
C GLY A 35 -32.99 4.06 0.23
N GLU A 36 -33.06 5.34 -0.13
CA GLU A 36 -32.39 5.92 -1.29
C GLU A 36 -31.22 6.80 -0.81
N VAL A 37 -30.00 6.50 -1.26
CA VAL A 37 -28.80 7.30 -0.93
C VAL A 37 -28.04 7.57 -2.21
N TRP A 38 -27.70 8.83 -2.43
CA TRP A 38 -26.78 9.22 -3.48
C TRP A 38 -25.55 9.93 -2.88
N ARG A 39 -24.43 9.76 -3.55
CA ARG A 39 -23.18 10.38 -3.21
C ARG A 39 -22.46 10.82 -4.46
N PHE A 40 -21.88 12.00 -4.39
CA PHE A 40 -21.00 12.55 -5.41
C PHE A 40 -19.69 12.99 -4.76
N ASP A 41 -18.57 12.53 -5.29
CA ASP A 41 -17.23 12.94 -4.88
C ASP A 41 -16.48 13.44 -6.12
N PHE A 42 -15.89 14.59 -5.98
CA PHE A 42 -15.00 15.20 -6.98
C PHE A 42 -13.74 15.67 -6.27
N SER A 43 -12.56 15.35 -6.84
CA SER A 43 -11.28 15.92 -6.46
C SER A 43 -10.53 16.27 -7.73
N GLY A 44 -9.84 17.42 -7.72
CA GLY A 44 -9.07 17.87 -8.86
C GLY A 44 -8.26 19.11 -8.53
N ALA A 45 -7.41 19.49 -9.47
CA ALA A 45 -6.56 20.67 -9.35
C ALA A 45 -6.71 21.59 -10.56
N LEU A 46 -6.70 22.90 -10.32
CA LEU A 46 -6.40 23.90 -11.33
C LEU A 46 -4.91 24.24 -11.18
N THR A 47 -4.08 23.82 -12.13
CA THR A 47 -2.62 23.86 -11.97
C THR A 47 -1.89 24.14 -13.28
N ASP A 48 -0.72 24.76 -13.17
CA ASP A 48 0.29 24.84 -14.21
C ASP A 48 1.59 24.10 -13.81
N SER A 49 1.60 23.48 -12.62
CA SER A 49 2.76 22.77 -12.09
C SER A 49 3.01 21.45 -12.81
N PRO A 50 4.17 21.26 -13.45
CA PRO A 50 4.56 19.99 -14.09
C PRO A 50 4.74 18.86 -13.06
N TYR A 51 4.95 19.19 -11.79
CA TYR A 51 5.07 18.21 -10.69
C TYR A 51 3.72 17.66 -10.25
N ARG A 52 2.62 18.37 -10.54
CA ARG A 52 1.27 17.95 -10.18
C ARG A 52 0.65 17.10 -11.26
N SER A 53 0.74 17.56 -12.50
CA SER A 53 0.18 16.89 -13.68
C SER A 53 0.92 17.30 -14.95
N ARG A 54 0.96 16.41 -15.93
CA ARG A 54 1.41 16.73 -17.30
C ARG A 54 0.46 17.68 -18.05
N PHE A 55 -0.73 17.92 -17.50
CA PHE A 55 -1.72 18.83 -18.06
C PHE A 55 -1.78 20.13 -17.27
N THR A 56 -1.93 21.23 -17.97
CA THR A 56 -2.19 22.55 -17.37
C THR A 56 -3.69 22.86 -17.34
N GLY A 57 -4.11 23.71 -16.41
CA GLY A 57 -5.50 24.09 -16.20
C GLY A 57 -6.24 23.15 -15.26
N LEU A 58 -7.55 22.96 -15.45
CA LEU A 58 -8.33 22.07 -14.60
C LEU A 58 -8.02 20.60 -14.91
N VAL A 59 -7.52 19.89 -13.91
CA VAL A 59 -7.17 18.47 -13.97
C VAL A 59 -8.05 17.72 -12.97
N PRO A 60 -9.12 17.04 -13.42
CA PRO A 60 -9.90 16.16 -12.56
C PRO A 60 -9.06 14.93 -12.18
N GLU A 61 -8.93 14.66 -10.88
CA GLU A 61 -8.19 13.51 -10.35
C GLU A 61 -9.14 12.38 -9.98
N VAL A 62 -10.21 12.73 -9.25
CA VAL A 62 -11.26 11.79 -8.85
C VAL A 62 -12.62 12.36 -9.26
N LEU A 63 -13.41 11.55 -9.91
CA LEU A 63 -14.82 11.82 -10.20
C LEU A 63 -15.59 10.56 -9.90
N ARG A 64 -16.47 10.59 -8.90
CA ARG A 64 -17.26 9.45 -8.49
C ARG A 64 -18.68 9.84 -8.17
N MET A 65 -19.62 9.05 -8.66
CA MET A 65 -21.03 9.15 -8.31
C MET A 65 -21.55 7.76 -7.93
N SER A 66 -22.33 7.67 -6.87
CA SER A 66 -23.04 6.45 -6.50
C SER A 66 -24.49 6.74 -6.15
N TYR A 67 -25.37 5.82 -6.53
CA TYR A 67 -26.79 5.81 -6.15
C TYR A 67 -27.16 4.41 -5.67
N ASP A 68 -27.69 4.31 -4.47
CA ASP A 68 -28.14 3.07 -3.86
C ASP A 68 -29.63 3.18 -3.52
N ASN A 69 -30.45 2.25 -4.02
CA ASN A 69 -31.88 2.15 -3.70
C ASN A 69 -32.16 0.76 -3.15
N THR A 70 -32.36 0.70 -1.84
CA THR A 70 -32.64 -0.54 -1.11
C THR A 70 -34.13 -0.85 -0.96
N THR A 71 -35.01 0.10 -1.31
CA THR A 71 -36.49 -0.02 -1.19
C THR A 71 -37.18 -0.29 -2.50
N ALA A 72 -36.45 -0.28 -3.63
CA ALA A 72 -37.01 -0.66 -4.92
C ALA A 72 -37.50 -2.12 -4.91
N ALA A 73 -38.49 -2.48 -5.76
CA ALA A 73 -38.92 -3.85 -5.93
C ALA A 73 -37.78 -4.81 -6.25
N LEU A 74 -36.79 -4.35 -6.97
CA LEU A 74 -35.45 -4.96 -7.14
C LEU A 74 -34.42 -3.98 -6.63
N PRO A 75 -33.89 -4.14 -5.41
CA PRO A 75 -32.85 -3.26 -4.86
C PRO A 75 -31.62 -3.23 -5.76
N PHE A 76 -31.10 -2.01 -6.00
CA PHE A 76 -29.97 -1.84 -6.91
C PHE A 76 -29.04 -0.72 -6.45
N ARG A 77 -27.82 -0.79 -6.95
CA ARG A 77 -26.79 0.25 -6.81
C ARG A 77 -26.14 0.52 -8.15
N VAL A 78 -25.95 1.78 -8.46
CA VAL A 78 -25.17 2.28 -9.61
C VAL A 78 -23.98 3.06 -9.09
N ASP A 79 -22.78 2.74 -9.57
CA ASP A 79 -21.57 3.48 -9.34
C ASP A 79 -20.98 3.92 -10.69
N ILE A 80 -20.60 5.20 -10.82
CA ILE A 80 -19.99 5.75 -12.03
C ILE A 80 -18.76 6.55 -11.64
N GLY A 81 -17.68 6.42 -12.43
CA GLY A 81 -16.44 7.19 -12.25
C GLY A 81 -15.31 6.37 -11.66
N ASP A 82 -14.45 7.01 -10.86
CA ASP A 82 -13.32 6.33 -10.22
C ASP A 82 -13.79 5.39 -9.13
N GLN A 83 -13.50 4.12 -9.29
CA GLN A 83 -13.87 3.11 -8.32
C GLN A 83 -12.85 1.99 -8.26
N ASN A 84 -12.61 1.48 -7.06
CA ASN A 84 -11.89 0.22 -6.90
C ASN A 84 -12.87 -0.93 -7.19
N VAL A 85 -12.68 -1.58 -8.31
CA VAL A 85 -13.47 -2.75 -8.71
C VAL A 85 -12.73 -3.99 -8.24
N HIS A 86 -13.30 -4.64 -7.24
CA HIS A 86 -12.83 -5.92 -6.74
C HIS A 86 -13.92 -6.98 -6.98
N PHE A 87 -13.65 -7.94 -7.85
CA PHE A 87 -14.46 -9.14 -8.02
C PHE A 87 -13.83 -10.29 -7.24
N SER A 88 -12.60 -10.64 -7.58
CA SER A 88 -11.81 -11.62 -6.86
C SER A 88 -10.31 -11.33 -7.02
N ASP A 89 -9.47 -12.04 -6.24
CA ASP A 89 -8.01 -11.88 -6.31
C ASP A 89 -7.44 -12.32 -7.65
N LEU A 90 -8.08 -13.31 -8.31
CA LEU A 90 -7.57 -13.90 -9.54
C LEU A 90 -8.20 -13.33 -10.82
N THR A 91 -9.26 -12.52 -10.74
CA THR A 91 -9.93 -11.97 -11.93
C THR A 91 -9.76 -10.47 -12.08
N LEU A 92 -10.34 -9.68 -11.16
CA LEU A 92 -10.33 -8.22 -11.24
C LEU A 92 -10.20 -7.61 -9.85
N ASN A 93 -9.08 -6.93 -9.64
CA ASN A 93 -8.79 -6.14 -8.45
C ASN A 93 -8.01 -4.88 -8.88
N ARG A 94 -8.73 -3.89 -9.41
CA ARG A 94 -8.13 -2.67 -9.98
C ARG A 94 -8.98 -1.44 -9.75
N THR A 95 -8.34 -0.30 -9.68
CA THR A 95 -9.00 0.99 -9.80
C THR A 95 -9.30 1.26 -11.26
N LEU A 96 -10.58 1.49 -11.58
CA LEU A 96 -11.05 1.76 -12.93
C LEU A 96 -11.88 3.05 -12.95
N LYS A 97 -11.85 3.74 -14.08
CA LYS A 97 -12.89 4.71 -14.45
C LYS A 97 -14.01 3.92 -15.12
N ALA A 98 -15.10 3.68 -14.39
CA ALA A 98 -16.07 2.66 -14.75
C ALA A 98 -17.51 3.04 -14.45
N GLY A 99 -18.44 2.37 -15.13
CA GLY A 99 -19.84 2.24 -14.74
C GLY A 99 -20.09 0.85 -14.18
N ARG A 100 -20.69 0.75 -13.01
CA ARG A 100 -21.07 -0.49 -12.35
C ARG A 100 -22.53 -0.48 -11.95
N LEU A 101 -23.25 -1.54 -12.27
CA LEU A 101 -24.61 -1.82 -11.80
C LEU A 101 -24.58 -3.07 -10.93
N THR A 102 -25.15 -3.01 -9.73
CA THR A 102 -25.34 -4.14 -8.84
C THR A 102 -26.83 -4.29 -8.51
N LEU A 103 -27.39 -5.44 -8.79
CA LEU A 103 -28.75 -5.82 -8.44
C LEU A 103 -28.71 -6.76 -7.23
N ARG A 104 -29.67 -6.62 -6.32
CA ARG A 104 -29.78 -7.45 -5.09
C ARG A 104 -31.18 -8.05 -5.00
N PRO A 105 -31.47 -9.13 -5.80
CA PRO A 105 -32.77 -9.74 -5.79
C PRO A 105 -33.07 -10.33 -4.42
N ASN A 106 -34.31 -10.10 -3.93
CA ASN A 106 -34.81 -10.70 -2.69
C ASN A 106 -34.98 -12.19 -2.87
N SER A 107 -34.37 -12.97 -2.01
CA SER A 107 -34.42 -14.45 -2.09
C SER A 107 -35.75 -15.06 -1.63
N GLY A 108 -36.53 -14.32 -0.84
CA GLY A 108 -37.65 -14.88 -0.11
C GLY A 108 -37.26 -15.87 1.00
N VAL A 109 -35.97 -16.19 1.13
CA VAL A 109 -35.42 -17.09 2.15
C VAL A 109 -34.63 -16.28 3.17
N ALA A 110 -35.04 -16.36 4.42
CA ALA A 110 -34.38 -15.64 5.51
C ALA A 110 -32.88 -16.05 5.64
N GLY A 111 -31.98 -15.05 5.73
CA GLY A 111 -30.56 -15.29 5.88
C GLY A 111 -29.82 -15.60 4.58
N ARG A 112 -30.49 -15.55 3.42
CA ARG A 112 -29.88 -15.75 2.11
C ARG A 112 -29.97 -14.47 1.27
N ASN A 113 -28.84 -14.00 0.74
CA ASN A 113 -28.74 -12.83 -0.10
C ASN A 113 -28.11 -13.22 -1.44
N TYR A 114 -28.66 -12.67 -2.53
CA TYR A 114 -28.09 -12.80 -3.87
C TYR A 114 -27.64 -11.44 -4.40
N TRP A 115 -26.68 -11.45 -5.29
CA TRP A 115 -26.31 -10.26 -6.08
C TRP A 115 -25.91 -10.65 -7.49
N VAL A 116 -26.17 -9.72 -8.39
CA VAL A 116 -25.67 -9.76 -9.77
C VAL A 116 -25.05 -8.41 -10.03
N SER A 117 -23.83 -8.36 -10.56
CA SER A 117 -23.18 -7.11 -10.87
C SER A 117 -22.56 -7.16 -12.26
N ALA A 118 -22.64 -6.03 -12.97
CA ALA A 118 -21.94 -5.81 -14.23
C ALA A 118 -21.11 -4.54 -14.13
N VAL A 119 -19.95 -4.54 -14.74
CA VAL A 119 -19.01 -3.39 -14.79
C VAL A 119 -18.45 -3.25 -16.19
N VAL A 120 -18.30 -1.99 -16.62
CA VAL A 120 -17.55 -1.63 -17.83
C VAL A 120 -16.70 -0.42 -17.49
N GLY A 121 -15.39 -0.47 -17.77
CA GLY A 121 -14.49 0.61 -17.40
C GLY A 121 -13.12 0.50 -18.05
N SER A 122 -12.34 1.53 -17.87
CA SER A 122 -10.96 1.63 -18.38
C SER A 122 -9.99 1.90 -17.24
N ASN A 123 -8.80 1.34 -17.35
CA ASN A 123 -7.66 1.65 -16.48
C ASN A 123 -6.90 2.86 -17.05
N GLY A 124 -7.57 4.02 -17.11
CA GLY A 124 -6.95 5.29 -17.51
C GLY A 124 -6.36 6.02 -16.30
N GLN A 125 -5.19 6.63 -16.47
CA GLN A 125 -4.55 7.36 -15.38
C GLN A 125 -5.23 8.70 -15.09
N GLU A 126 -5.64 9.43 -16.12
CA GLU A 126 -6.20 10.77 -16.01
C GLU A 126 -7.51 10.90 -16.79
N TRP A 127 -8.46 11.74 -16.29
CA TRP A 127 -9.74 11.95 -16.96
C TRP A 127 -9.61 12.68 -18.30
N ARG A 128 -8.57 13.50 -18.46
CA ARG A 128 -8.32 14.27 -19.71
C ARG A 128 -7.76 13.41 -20.83
N ASP A 129 -7.25 12.23 -20.51
CA ASP A 129 -6.62 11.30 -21.45
C ASP A 129 -7.35 9.95 -21.48
N LEU A 130 -8.63 9.97 -21.10
CA LEU A 130 -9.43 8.76 -21.00
C LEU A 130 -9.86 8.27 -22.39
N ASP A 131 -9.23 7.19 -22.87
CA ASP A 131 -9.69 6.42 -24.02
C ASP A 131 -10.21 5.06 -23.57
N PHE A 132 -11.53 4.93 -23.46
CA PHE A 132 -12.15 3.65 -23.10
C PHE A 132 -11.80 2.51 -24.08
N ALA A 133 -11.50 2.82 -25.33
CA ALA A 133 -11.14 1.80 -26.30
C ALA A 133 -9.68 1.34 -26.16
N ALA A 134 -8.81 2.17 -25.54
CA ALA A 134 -7.40 1.83 -25.38
C ALA A 134 -7.19 0.67 -24.40
N ASN A 135 -7.99 0.62 -23.32
CA ASN A 135 -7.81 -0.37 -22.25
C ASN A 135 -9.15 -0.65 -21.56
N LEU A 136 -9.94 -1.54 -22.13
CA LEU A 136 -11.33 -1.78 -21.73
C LEU A 136 -11.47 -3.07 -20.92
N TYR A 137 -12.04 -2.95 -19.72
CA TYR A 137 -12.50 -4.06 -18.89
C TYR A 137 -14.02 -4.17 -18.93
N ARG A 138 -14.52 -5.38 -19.11
CA ARG A 138 -15.92 -5.74 -18.94
C ARG A 138 -16.01 -6.87 -17.94
N GLY A 139 -16.84 -6.73 -16.93
CA GLY A 139 -16.94 -7.71 -15.87
C GLY A 139 -18.37 -8.04 -15.52
N PHE A 140 -18.59 -9.29 -15.17
CA PHE A 140 -19.86 -9.80 -14.66
C PHE A 140 -19.59 -10.59 -13.40
N SER A 141 -20.45 -10.46 -12.39
CA SER A 141 -20.44 -11.28 -11.18
C SER A 141 -21.82 -11.69 -10.76
N LEU A 142 -21.89 -12.91 -10.26
CA LEU A 142 -23.08 -13.50 -9.64
C LEU A 142 -22.66 -14.11 -8.32
N GLY A 143 -23.42 -13.87 -7.25
CA GLY A 143 -23.09 -14.46 -5.97
C GLY A 143 -24.29 -14.69 -5.06
N MET A 144 -24.01 -15.53 -4.08
CA MET A 144 -24.94 -15.91 -3.02
C MET A 144 -24.21 -15.90 -1.69
N GLN A 145 -24.83 -15.33 -0.68
CA GLN A 145 -24.40 -15.43 0.72
C GLN A 145 -25.51 -16.07 1.55
N ASP A 146 -25.20 -17.13 2.26
CA ASP A 146 -26.09 -17.87 3.13
C ASP A 146 -25.41 -18.07 4.49
N ARG A 147 -26.18 -17.88 5.58
CA ARG A 147 -25.62 -17.98 6.94
C ARG A 147 -25.03 -19.35 7.27
N THR A 148 -25.61 -20.41 6.70
CA THR A 148 -25.22 -21.79 7.01
C THR A 148 -24.27 -22.36 5.97
N LEU A 149 -24.52 -22.09 4.69
CA LEU A 149 -23.72 -22.64 3.60
C LEU A 149 -22.47 -21.84 3.30
N GLY A 150 -22.45 -20.54 3.66
CA GLY A 150 -21.33 -19.65 3.35
C GLY A 150 -21.62 -18.76 2.15
N SER A 151 -20.55 -18.25 1.53
CA SER A 151 -20.60 -17.35 0.38
C SER A 151 -19.98 -18.03 -0.84
N TYR A 152 -20.70 -17.93 -1.97
CA TYR A 152 -20.27 -18.48 -3.25
C TYR A 152 -20.42 -17.41 -4.32
N SER A 153 -19.42 -17.27 -5.18
CA SER A 153 -19.50 -16.30 -6.27
C SER A 153 -18.85 -16.85 -7.54
N PHE A 154 -19.41 -16.44 -8.66
CA PHE A 154 -18.86 -16.63 -9.99
C PHE A 154 -18.53 -15.27 -10.60
N TYR A 155 -17.40 -15.18 -11.28
CA TYR A 155 -16.93 -13.99 -11.94
C TYR A 155 -16.48 -14.29 -13.35
N LEU A 156 -16.75 -13.35 -14.25
CA LEU A 156 -16.26 -13.38 -15.62
C LEU A 156 -15.76 -11.97 -15.95
N VAL A 157 -14.52 -11.87 -16.41
CA VAL A 157 -13.88 -10.60 -16.77
C VAL A 157 -13.26 -10.76 -18.15
N GLU A 158 -13.63 -9.87 -19.05
CA GLU A 158 -13.00 -9.65 -20.35
C GLU A 158 -12.12 -8.39 -20.27
N HIS A 159 -10.94 -8.45 -20.82
CA HIS A 159 -10.06 -7.32 -20.99
C HIS A 159 -9.58 -7.24 -22.43
N SER A 160 -9.71 -6.05 -23.02
CA SER A 160 -9.20 -5.77 -24.35
C SER A 160 -8.36 -4.51 -24.34
N GLU A 161 -7.21 -4.55 -25.00
CA GLU A 161 -6.30 -3.44 -25.15
C GLU A 161 -6.06 -3.18 -26.63
N LYS A 162 -6.16 -1.91 -27.04
CA LYS A 162 -5.97 -1.48 -28.44
C LYS A 162 -4.52 -1.68 -28.88
N ALA A 163 -4.33 -1.93 -30.14
CA ALA A 163 -3.00 -1.89 -30.73
C ALA A 163 -2.41 -0.47 -30.64
N GLU A 164 -1.19 -0.35 -30.14
CA GLU A 164 -0.47 0.91 -30.04
C GLU A 164 0.90 0.81 -30.67
N GLY A 165 1.16 1.63 -31.69
CA GLY A 165 2.40 1.61 -32.47
C GLY A 165 2.67 0.23 -33.07
N ARG A 166 3.75 -0.43 -32.62
CA ARG A 166 4.12 -1.79 -33.06
C ARG A 166 3.53 -2.89 -32.18
N GLN A 167 2.84 -2.54 -31.09
CA GLN A 167 2.26 -3.54 -30.19
C GLN A 167 0.90 -3.98 -30.74
N PRO A 168 0.68 -5.29 -30.90
CA PRO A 168 -0.61 -5.81 -31.35
C PRO A 168 -1.69 -5.63 -30.27
N ARG A 169 -2.95 -5.67 -30.72
CA ARG A 169 -4.13 -5.75 -29.85
C ARG A 169 -3.99 -6.92 -28.87
N LEU A 170 -4.50 -6.75 -27.67
CA LEU A 170 -4.60 -7.80 -26.67
C LEU A 170 -6.07 -8.07 -26.33
N ASP A 171 -6.47 -9.33 -26.39
CA ASP A 171 -7.81 -9.79 -26.01
C ASP A 171 -7.69 -11.01 -25.09
N GLN A 172 -8.33 -10.93 -23.92
CA GLN A 172 -8.35 -12.01 -22.96
C GLN A 172 -9.61 -12.04 -22.12
N TRP A 173 -9.94 -13.18 -21.57
CA TRP A 173 -10.95 -13.32 -20.55
C TRP A 173 -10.50 -14.25 -19.43
N THR A 174 -11.05 -14.01 -18.24
CA THR A 174 -10.80 -14.80 -17.04
C THR A 174 -12.12 -15.08 -16.36
N ALA A 175 -12.38 -16.35 -16.06
CA ALA A 175 -13.52 -16.75 -15.25
C ALA A 175 -13.03 -17.35 -13.94
N SER A 176 -13.71 -17.07 -12.81
CA SER A 176 -13.40 -17.73 -11.54
C SER A 176 -14.65 -18.05 -10.72
N MET A 177 -14.46 -18.98 -9.79
CA MET A 177 -15.40 -19.31 -8.75
C MET A 177 -14.74 -19.21 -7.39
N THR A 178 -15.40 -18.52 -6.46
CA THR A 178 -14.96 -18.43 -5.06
C THR A 178 -15.95 -19.13 -4.14
N ALA A 179 -15.43 -19.77 -3.10
CA ALA A 179 -16.20 -20.32 -2.01
C ALA A 179 -15.56 -19.87 -0.69
N GLN A 180 -16.40 -19.40 0.23
CA GLN A 180 -15.97 -19.04 1.58
C GLN A 180 -16.99 -19.56 2.59
N ARG A 181 -16.52 -20.24 3.62
CA ARG A 181 -17.35 -20.76 4.68
C ARG A 181 -16.68 -20.64 6.04
N SER A 182 -17.43 -20.12 6.99
CA SER A 182 -17.03 -20.12 8.41
C SER A 182 -17.77 -21.25 9.14
N PHE A 183 -17.07 -21.93 10.05
CA PHE A 183 -17.63 -23.03 10.85
C PHE A 183 -16.89 -23.12 12.17
N ASP A 184 -17.59 -23.61 13.19
CA ASP A 184 -17.04 -23.86 14.51
C ASP A 184 -16.75 -25.34 14.67
N VAL A 185 -15.53 -25.69 15.03
CA VAL A 185 -15.11 -27.08 15.31
C VAL A 185 -14.23 -27.09 16.55
N ALA A 186 -14.66 -27.82 17.56
CA ALA A 186 -13.89 -28.02 18.81
C ALA A 186 -13.44 -26.72 19.47
N GLY A 187 -14.28 -25.68 19.46
CA GLY A 187 -13.96 -24.35 20.02
C GLY A 187 -12.95 -23.54 19.20
N GLN A 188 -12.85 -23.84 17.91
CA GLN A 188 -12.11 -23.08 16.92
C GLN A 188 -13.08 -22.45 15.93
N ASP A 189 -13.02 -21.13 15.77
CA ASP A 189 -13.67 -20.42 14.69
C ASP A 189 -12.82 -20.55 13.44
N LEU A 190 -13.24 -21.37 12.50
CA LEU A 190 -12.53 -21.64 11.25
C LEU A 190 -13.18 -20.89 10.09
N ASN A 191 -12.35 -20.37 9.19
CA ASN A 191 -12.80 -19.79 7.93
C ASN A 191 -11.98 -20.41 6.79
N LEU A 192 -12.68 -21.11 5.91
CA LEU A 192 -12.12 -21.67 4.68
C LEU A 192 -12.51 -20.78 3.51
N ARG A 193 -11.52 -20.33 2.74
CA ARG A 193 -11.68 -19.57 1.50
C ARG A 193 -10.91 -20.26 0.39
N SER A 194 -11.56 -20.43 -0.76
CA SER A 194 -10.94 -21.01 -1.95
C SER A 194 -11.38 -20.28 -3.20
N GLU A 195 -10.51 -20.22 -4.17
CA GLU A 195 -10.82 -19.71 -5.50
C GLU A 195 -10.15 -20.60 -6.55
N LEU A 196 -10.89 -20.89 -7.62
CA LEU A 196 -10.42 -21.53 -8.82
C LEU A 196 -10.72 -20.61 -10.00
N ALA A 197 -9.69 -20.33 -10.82
CA ALA A 197 -9.83 -19.45 -11.98
C ALA A 197 -9.24 -20.09 -13.23
N TYR A 198 -9.87 -19.79 -14.38
CA TYR A 198 -9.42 -20.15 -15.71
C TYR A 198 -9.22 -18.90 -16.55
N PHE A 199 -8.08 -18.81 -17.18
CA PHE A 199 -7.66 -17.74 -18.07
C PHE A 199 -7.60 -18.25 -19.51
N HIS A 200 -8.04 -17.43 -20.48
CA HIS A 200 -7.84 -17.67 -21.90
C HIS A 200 -7.62 -16.36 -22.65
N GLY A 201 -6.62 -16.30 -23.48
CA GLY A 201 -6.37 -15.15 -24.34
C GLY A 201 -4.89 -14.80 -24.50
N GLU A 202 -4.66 -13.57 -24.90
CA GLU A 202 -3.34 -13.00 -25.11
C GLU A 202 -2.88 -12.30 -23.84
N SER A 203 -1.58 -12.26 -23.59
CA SER A 203 -0.98 -11.55 -22.47
C SER A 203 0.18 -10.68 -22.94
N ALA A 204 0.62 -9.74 -22.11
CA ALA A 204 1.80 -8.92 -22.42
C ALA A 204 3.05 -9.77 -22.71
N ALA A 205 3.18 -10.92 -22.03
CA ALA A 205 4.30 -11.85 -22.23
C ALA A 205 4.26 -12.59 -23.58
N THR A 206 3.10 -12.70 -24.22
CA THR A 206 2.95 -13.40 -25.50
C THR A 206 2.85 -12.47 -26.71
N ARG A 207 2.82 -11.15 -26.51
CA ARG A 207 2.66 -10.16 -27.59
C ARG A 207 3.71 -10.23 -28.69
N HIS A 208 4.94 -10.64 -28.35
CA HIS A 208 6.05 -10.77 -29.31
C HIS A 208 5.96 -12.02 -30.18
N LEU A 209 5.07 -12.96 -29.85
CA LEU A 209 4.90 -14.22 -30.59
C LEU A 209 4.07 -14.03 -31.88
N PRO A 210 4.15 -14.94 -32.87
CA PRO A 210 3.22 -14.99 -33.97
C PRO A 210 1.76 -15.08 -33.54
N ALA A 211 0.83 -14.56 -34.31
CA ALA A 211 -0.57 -14.44 -33.96
C ALA A 211 -1.25 -15.76 -33.55
N ASP A 212 -0.87 -16.87 -34.19
CA ASP A 212 -1.34 -18.24 -33.90
C ASP A 212 -0.82 -18.78 -32.53
N GLN A 213 0.24 -18.18 -31.99
CA GLN A 213 0.89 -18.59 -30.74
C GLN A 213 0.63 -17.65 -29.56
N ARG A 214 -0.08 -16.53 -29.75
CA ARG A 214 -0.32 -15.55 -28.70
C ARG A 214 -1.36 -16.01 -27.69
N ARG A 215 -2.41 -16.70 -28.15
CA ARG A 215 -3.49 -17.17 -27.28
C ARG A 215 -3.06 -18.36 -26.47
N ARG A 216 -3.21 -18.26 -25.17
CA ARG A 216 -2.88 -19.29 -24.19
C ARG A 216 -4.03 -19.51 -23.24
N SER A 217 -4.00 -20.63 -22.55
CA SER A 217 -4.95 -20.94 -21.51
C SER A 217 -4.22 -21.42 -20.26
N GLY A 218 -4.69 -21.00 -19.10
CA GLY A 218 -4.07 -21.39 -17.84
C GLY A 218 -5.10 -21.48 -16.72
N ILE A 219 -4.74 -22.20 -15.68
CA ILE A 219 -5.53 -22.35 -14.45
C ILE A 219 -4.73 -21.79 -13.29
N GLY A 220 -5.42 -21.07 -12.42
CA GLY A 220 -4.92 -20.63 -11.13
C GLY A 220 -5.87 -20.98 -10.02
N TYR A 221 -5.34 -21.32 -8.87
CA TYR A 221 -6.18 -21.57 -7.69
C TYR A 221 -5.45 -21.26 -6.40
N PHE A 222 -6.22 -20.94 -5.37
CA PHE A 222 -5.74 -20.92 -3.99
C PHE A 222 -6.77 -21.48 -3.03
N THR A 223 -6.25 -21.92 -1.89
CA THR A 223 -7.04 -22.30 -0.72
C THR A 223 -6.40 -21.73 0.51
N GLU A 224 -7.20 -21.15 1.39
CA GLU A 224 -6.79 -20.54 2.64
C GLU A 224 -7.68 -21.02 3.78
N LEU A 225 -7.07 -21.54 4.83
CA LEU A 225 -7.71 -21.87 6.09
C LEU A 225 -7.18 -20.92 7.16
N SER A 226 -8.04 -20.12 7.75
CA SER A 226 -7.70 -19.33 8.94
C SER A 226 -8.53 -19.78 10.13
N GLY A 227 -7.94 -19.72 11.31
CA GLY A 227 -8.56 -20.17 12.53
C GLY A 227 -8.24 -19.25 13.70
N ARG A 228 -9.20 -19.12 14.62
CA ARG A 228 -9.02 -18.50 15.92
C ARG A 228 -9.57 -19.38 17.01
N SER A 229 -8.78 -19.64 18.03
CA SER A 229 -9.27 -20.38 19.19
C SER A 229 -10.11 -19.50 20.09
N GLN A 230 -11.28 -20.01 20.51
CA GLN A 230 -12.19 -19.32 21.44
C GLN A 230 -11.68 -19.42 22.89
N THR A 231 -10.89 -20.44 23.21
CA THR A 231 -10.43 -20.71 24.56
C THR A 231 -9.00 -20.27 24.82
N ARG A 232 -8.20 -20.09 23.77
CA ARG A 232 -6.79 -19.66 23.85
C ARG A 232 -6.58 -18.47 22.91
N PRO A 233 -5.76 -17.51 23.25
CA PRO A 233 -5.47 -16.36 22.38
C PRO A 233 -4.50 -16.78 21.24
N LEU A 234 -4.93 -17.72 20.43
CA LEU A 234 -4.21 -18.30 19.31
C LEU A 234 -4.99 -18.01 18.01
N ASP A 235 -4.30 -17.48 17.03
CA ASP A 235 -4.76 -17.34 15.65
C ASP A 235 -3.75 -17.99 14.71
N TYR A 236 -4.25 -18.52 13.59
CA TYR A 236 -3.41 -19.12 12.56
C TYR A 236 -4.02 -19.00 11.18
N ARG A 237 -3.16 -19.10 10.17
CA ARG A 237 -3.51 -19.06 8.76
C ARG A 237 -2.60 -19.97 7.96
N LEU A 238 -3.21 -20.82 7.16
CA LEU A 238 -2.55 -21.70 6.21
C LEU A 238 -3.05 -21.34 4.82
N ARG A 239 -2.17 -21.07 3.88
CA ARG A 239 -2.54 -20.76 2.49
C ARG A 239 -1.66 -21.57 1.55
N TYR A 240 -2.31 -22.12 0.54
CA TYR A 240 -1.67 -22.75 -0.60
C TYR A 240 -2.22 -22.11 -1.87
N GLU A 241 -1.33 -21.77 -2.80
CA GLU A 241 -1.70 -21.21 -4.09
C GLU A 241 -0.79 -21.75 -5.19
N ARG A 242 -1.38 -21.93 -6.39
CA ARG A 242 -0.64 -22.34 -7.57
C ARG A 242 -1.22 -21.72 -8.81
N TYR A 243 -0.35 -21.20 -9.66
CA TYR A 243 -0.68 -20.54 -10.91
C TYR A 243 0.10 -21.19 -12.06
N GLY A 244 -0.65 -21.67 -13.06
CA GLY A 244 -0.04 -22.29 -14.24
C GLY A 244 0.80 -21.30 -15.05
N ARG A 245 1.68 -21.79 -15.89
CA ARG A 245 2.59 -21.01 -16.74
C ARG A 245 1.87 -19.92 -17.54
N ASP A 246 0.74 -20.28 -18.11
CA ASP A 246 -0.04 -19.42 -18.99
C ASP A 246 -1.20 -18.71 -18.29
N PHE A 247 -1.31 -18.81 -16.95
CA PHE A 247 -2.31 -18.10 -16.16
C PHE A 247 -1.85 -16.66 -15.91
N ARG A 248 -2.26 -15.71 -16.77
CA ARG A 248 -1.79 -14.32 -16.78
C ARG A 248 -2.94 -13.31 -16.89
N PRO A 249 -3.89 -13.29 -15.94
CA PRO A 249 -5.00 -12.36 -15.98
C PRO A 249 -4.52 -10.92 -15.77
N SER A 250 -4.88 -10.00 -16.65
CA SER A 250 -4.46 -8.59 -16.53
C SER A 250 -5.14 -7.84 -15.40
N GLY A 251 -6.27 -8.34 -14.91
CA GLY A 251 -7.01 -7.74 -13.80
C GLY A 251 -6.67 -8.29 -12.42
N GLY A 252 -6.10 -9.48 -12.34
CA GLY A 252 -5.77 -10.17 -11.09
C GLY A 252 -4.35 -9.88 -10.56
N SER A 253 -4.07 -10.38 -9.36
CA SER A 253 -2.76 -10.24 -8.69
C SER A 253 -1.88 -11.50 -8.79
N ALA A 254 -2.27 -12.49 -9.58
CA ALA A 254 -1.56 -13.76 -9.70
C ALA A 254 -0.20 -13.62 -10.41
N LEU A 255 0.84 -14.23 -9.85
CA LEU A 255 2.14 -14.40 -10.50
C LEU A 255 2.14 -15.72 -11.26
N ALA A 256 2.12 -15.67 -12.60
CA ALA A 256 2.11 -16.86 -13.43
C ALA A 256 3.32 -17.78 -13.18
N ASP A 257 3.13 -19.08 -13.44
CA ASP A 257 4.19 -20.09 -13.30
C ASP A 257 4.78 -20.16 -11.88
N SER A 258 3.90 -20.12 -10.89
CA SER A 258 4.32 -20.09 -9.50
C SER A 258 3.46 -20.97 -8.59
N GLU A 259 4.06 -21.33 -7.47
CA GLU A 259 3.44 -22.03 -6.36
C GLU A 259 3.90 -21.41 -5.05
N SER A 260 2.99 -21.26 -4.08
CA SER A 260 3.35 -20.73 -2.76
C SER A 260 2.58 -21.45 -1.66
N MET A 261 3.28 -21.72 -0.56
CA MET A 261 2.74 -22.23 0.70
C MET A 261 3.07 -21.26 1.81
N LEU A 262 2.08 -20.87 2.59
CA LEU A 262 2.21 -19.98 3.74
C LEU A 262 1.60 -20.64 4.96
N ALA A 263 2.35 -20.65 6.06
CA ALA A 263 1.85 -20.95 7.39
C ALA A 263 2.22 -19.81 8.32
N GLU A 264 1.25 -19.18 8.94
CA GLU A 264 1.49 -18.16 9.96
C GLU A 264 0.62 -18.43 11.18
N GLY A 265 1.11 -18.03 12.35
CA GLY A 265 0.36 -18.15 13.58
C GLY A 265 0.83 -17.15 14.61
N GLY A 266 -0.11 -16.74 15.46
CA GLY A 266 0.13 -15.82 16.54
C GLY A 266 -0.43 -16.36 17.85
N VAL A 267 0.33 -16.24 18.92
CA VAL A 267 -0.13 -16.54 20.27
C VAL A 267 0.10 -15.35 21.19
N ARG A 268 -0.89 -15.04 21.97
CA ARG A 268 -0.80 -14.05 23.04
C ARG A 268 -0.71 -14.81 24.37
N VAL A 269 0.50 -14.92 24.91
CA VAL A 269 0.77 -15.73 26.11
C VAL A 269 0.19 -15.11 27.37
N LYS A 270 0.22 -13.76 27.45
CA LYS A 270 -0.40 -12.94 28.50
C LYS A 270 -0.95 -11.68 27.84
N GLN A 271 -1.61 -10.82 28.60
CA GLN A 271 -2.22 -9.60 28.05
C GLN A 271 -1.26 -8.75 27.18
N HIS A 272 0.05 -8.84 27.43
CA HIS A 272 1.06 -7.97 26.79
C HIS A 272 2.20 -8.71 26.10
N VAL A 273 2.22 -10.07 26.16
CA VAL A 273 3.25 -10.88 25.48
C VAL A 273 2.65 -11.52 24.25
N SER A 274 3.16 -11.18 23.07
CA SER A 274 2.72 -11.77 21.80
C SER A 274 3.90 -12.37 21.07
N LEU A 275 3.70 -13.56 20.52
CA LEU A 275 4.62 -14.23 19.62
C LEU A 275 3.89 -14.51 18.32
N ARG A 276 4.50 -14.15 17.18
CA ARG A 276 3.99 -14.45 15.84
C ARG A 276 5.09 -15.10 15.02
N GLY A 277 4.75 -16.21 14.37
CA GLY A 277 5.62 -16.91 13.46
C GLY A 277 5.03 -16.96 12.06
N ARG A 278 5.88 -16.91 11.03
CA ARG A 278 5.52 -17.07 9.62
C ARG A 278 6.55 -17.94 8.93
N LEU A 279 6.07 -18.91 8.18
CA LEU A 279 6.87 -19.73 7.27
C LEU A 279 6.25 -19.65 5.90
N GLN A 280 7.06 -19.39 4.89
CA GLN A 280 6.61 -19.33 3.51
C GLN A 280 7.64 -20.01 2.61
N ARG A 281 7.13 -20.86 1.72
CA ARG A 281 7.89 -21.38 0.58
C ARG A 281 7.20 -20.92 -0.68
N SER A 282 7.94 -20.32 -1.60
CA SER A 282 7.45 -19.99 -2.94
C SER A 282 8.40 -20.53 -3.98
N ARG A 283 7.82 -21.02 -5.07
CA ARG A 283 8.55 -21.47 -6.26
C ARG A 283 8.02 -20.70 -7.47
N THR A 284 8.92 -20.17 -8.27
CA THR A 284 8.59 -19.44 -9.51
C THR A 284 9.30 -20.05 -10.69
N GLN A 285 8.83 -19.75 -11.90
CA GLN A 285 9.39 -20.33 -13.14
C GLN A 285 9.34 -21.87 -13.14
N LEU A 286 8.24 -22.45 -12.65
CA LEU A 286 8.05 -23.90 -12.49
C LEU A 286 8.23 -24.68 -13.80
N SER A 287 7.93 -24.06 -14.94
CA SER A 287 8.08 -24.63 -16.29
C SER A 287 9.47 -24.38 -16.91
N SER A 288 10.35 -23.66 -16.23
CA SER A 288 11.73 -23.44 -16.62
C SER A 288 12.59 -24.70 -16.33
N HIS A 289 13.73 -24.80 -16.99
CA HIS A 289 14.77 -25.78 -16.61
C HIS A 289 15.48 -25.39 -15.30
N ASP A 290 15.24 -24.18 -14.80
CA ASP A 290 15.87 -23.65 -13.60
C ASP A 290 14.83 -22.90 -12.73
N PRO A 291 13.91 -23.64 -12.08
CA PRO A 291 12.94 -23.04 -11.20
C PRO A 291 13.63 -22.42 -9.98
N LEU A 292 13.08 -21.28 -9.55
CA LEU A 292 13.59 -20.53 -8.41
C LEU A 292 12.74 -20.79 -7.17
N THR A 293 13.35 -21.29 -6.12
CA THR A 293 12.72 -21.51 -4.81
C THR A 293 13.14 -20.40 -3.85
N THR A 294 12.18 -19.87 -3.12
CA THR A 294 12.41 -18.91 -2.04
C THR A 294 11.74 -19.43 -0.77
N ASP A 295 12.52 -19.73 0.23
CA ASP A 295 12.09 -20.09 1.58
C ASP A 295 12.26 -18.89 2.51
N SER A 296 11.26 -18.57 3.30
CA SER A 296 11.36 -17.53 4.32
C SER A 296 10.76 -17.97 5.65
N ALA A 297 11.40 -17.57 6.72
CA ALA A 297 10.95 -17.76 8.09
C ALA A 297 11.04 -16.43 8.84
N ALA A 298 9.98 -16.04 9.52
CA ALA A 298 9.97 -14.85 10.37
C ALA A 298 9.41 -15.18 11.74
N LEU A 299 9.96 -14.54 12.77
CA LEU A 299 9.51 -14.64 14.15
C LEU A 299 9.49 -13.24 14.76
N ASP A 300 8.32 -12.83 15.26
CA ASP A 300 8.13 -11.57 15.98
C ASP A 300 7.76 -11.85 17.43
N LEU A 301 8.52 -11.27 18.36
CA LEU A 301 8.25 -11.27 19.77
C LEU A 301 8.02 -9.84 20.25
N SER A 302 6.95 -9.61 21.00
CA SER A 302 6.72 -8.36 21.73
C SER A 302 6.36 -8.67 23.17
N ALA A 303 7.08 -8.05 24.10
CA ALA A 303 6.88 -8.30 25.52
C ALA A 303 7.17 -7.05 26.37
N PRO A 304 6.47 -6.89 27.51
CA PRO A 304 6.90 -5.96 28.54
C PRO A 304 8.19 -6.47 29.21
N LEU A 305 9.13 -5.58 29.40
CA LEU A 305 10.40 -5.89 30.06
C LEU A 305 10.37 -5.59 31.57
N LEU A 306 9.31 -4.89 32.03
CA LEU A 306 9.07 -4.64 33.47
C LEU A 306 7.79 -5.37 33.92
N PRO A 307 7.89 -6.39 34.78
CA PRO A 307 6.73 -7.18 35.21
C PRO A 307 5.63 -6.42 35.96
N GLY A 308 6.00 -5.36 36.68
CA GLY A 308 5.06 -4.56 37.47
C GLY A 308 4.34 -3.44 36.70
N ASP A 309 4.89 -3.03 35.58
CA ASP A 309 4.33 -1.97 34.72
C ASP A 309 4.57 -2.32 33.24
N PRO A 310 3.64 -3.08 32.64
CA PRO A 310 3.82 -3.59 31.30
C PRO A 310 3.81 -2.52 30.20
N GLN A 311 3.34 -1.31 30.48
CA GLN A 311 3.35 -0.22 29.53
C GLN A 311 4.58 0.68 29.62
N ARG A 312 5.32 0.60 30.72
CA ARG A 312 6.46 1.46 30.96
C ARG A 312 7.68 1.10 30.13
N LEU A 313 7.97 -0.18 29.98
CA LEU A 313 9.10 -0.64 29.18
C LEU A 313 8.66 -1.83 28.33
N THR A 314 8.64 -1.66 27.02
CA THR A 314 8.28 -2.71 26.06
C THR A 314 9.44 -3.00 25.11
N GLY A 315 9.68 -4.28 24.87
CA GLY A 315 10.66 -4.77 23.91
C GLY A 315 9.97 -5.45 22.74
N ARG A 316 10.54 -5.30 21.56
CA ARG A 316 10.20 -6.05 20.36
C ARG A 316 11.47 -6.61 19.74
N LEU A 317 11.40 -7.87 19.33
CA LEU A 317 12.43 -8.57 18.56
C LEU A 317 11.78 -9.19 17.34
N SER A 318 12.37 -8.97 16.18
CA SER A 318 11.96 -9.57 14.92
C SER A 318 13.16 -10.26 14.28
N LEU A 319 12.96 -11.51 13.89
CA LEU A 319 13.96 -12.32 13.18
C LEU A 319 13.37 -12.68 11.83
N ASN A 320 14.13 -12.50 10.77
CA ASN A 320 13.73 -12.88 9.41
C ASN A 320 14.91 -13.57 8.73
N VAL A 321 14.65 -14.74 8.14
CA VAL A 321 15.61 -15.49 7.32
C VAL A 321 14.94 -15.79 5.99
N GLN A 322 15.63 -15.51 4.91
CA GLN A 322 15.19 -15.83 3.56
C GLN A 322 16.33 -16.51 2.81
N GLN A 323 16.02 -17.63 2.19
CA GLN A 323 16.93 -18.30 1.25
C GLN A 323 16.29 -18.32 -0.12
N ARG A 324 17.06 -18.03 -1.14
CA ARG A 324 16.66 -18.03 -2.54
C ARG A 324 17.64 -18.85 -3.34
N GLU A 325 17.16 -19.94 -3.93
CA GLU A 325 17.96 -20.93 -4.61
C GLU A 325 17.33 -21.30 -5.96
N SER A 326 18.16 -21.37 -7.01
CA SER A 326 17.76 -21.96 -8.28
C SER A 326 18.16 -23.45 -8.34
N GLU A 327 17.42 -24.26 -9.11
CA GLU A 327 17.69 -25.69 -9.21
C GLU A 327 19.06 -26.00 -9.83
N SER A 328 19.54 -25.13 -10.73
CA SER A 328 20.89 -25.23 -11.30
C SER A 328 22.00 -24.80 -10.34
N GLY A 329 21.65 -24.15 -9.23
CA GLY A 329 22.60 -23.50 -8.33
C GLY A 329 23.14 -22.17 -8.90
N ALA A 330 22.62 -21.63 -10.00
CA ALA A 330 23.08 -20.35 -10.55
C ALA A 330 22.70 -19.16 -9.63
N VAL A 331 21.68 -19.33 -8.82
CA VAL A 331 21.28 -18.38 -7.78
C VAL A 331 21.27 -19.16 -6.46
N ASP A 332 22.07 -18.72 -5.51
CA ASP A 332 22.02 -19.20 -4.12
C ASP A 332 22.34 -18.02 -3.21
N GLN A 333 21.30 -17.42 -2.66
CA GLN A 333 21.37 -16.21 -1.84
C GLN A 333 20.68 -16.44 -0.50
N GLN A 334 21.30 -15.98 0.56
CA GLN A 334 20.72 -16.00 1.89
C GLN A 334 20.66 -14.58 2.46
N ALA A 335 19.49 -14.16 2.93
CA ALA A 335 19.29 -12.93 3.66
C ALA A 335 18.84 -13.22 5.08
N ARG A 336 19.47 -12.57 6.05
CA ARG A 336 19.13 -12.67 7.47
C ARG A 336 18.96 -11.26 8.03
N THR A 337 17.89 -11.03 8.77
CA THR A 337 17.66 -9.75 9.42
C THR A 337 17.25 -9.98 10.86
N VAL A 338 17.86 -9.24 11.75
CA VAL A 338 17.54 -9.19 13.17
C VAL A 338 17.22 -7.74 13.51
N ASP A 339 15.98 -7.46 13.92
CA ASP A 339 15.55 -6.13 14.36
C ASP A 339 15.16 -6.19 15.83
N GLY A 340 15.63 -5.22 16.60
CA GLY A 340 15.29 -5.05 17.98
C GLY A 340 14.84 -3.64 18.28
N SER A 341 13.85 -3.46 19.13
CA SER A 341 13.49 -2.13 19.63
C SER A 341 13.02 -2.18 21.08
N ILE A 342 13.35 -1.12 21.81
CA ILE A 342 12.93 -0.89 23.18
C ILE A 342 12.25 0.48 23.25
N VAL A 343 11.07 0.51 23.84
CA VAL A 343 10.31 1.74 24.10
C VAL A 343 10.17 1.90 25.61
N PHE A 344 10.70 2.98 26.12
CA PHE A 344 10.60 3.34 27.52
C PHE A 344 9.72 4.58 27.71
N ASN A 345 8.54 4.40 28.29
CA ASN A 345 7.61 5.44 28.68
C ASN A 345 7.98 5.90 30.10
N HIS A 346 8.67 7.02 30.24
CA HIS A 346 9.05 7.58 31.55
C HIS A 346 7.79 8.01 32.32
N ASN A 347 6.86 8.63 31.60
CA ASN A 347 5.53 9.03 32.03
C ASN A 347 4.64 9.27 30.79
N SER A 348 3.45 9.83 30.97
CA SER A 348 2.52 10.16 29.87
C SER A 348 3.05 11.20 28.87
N SER A 349 4.10 11.93 29.25
CA SER A 349 4.67 13.04 28.45
C SER A 349 6.05 12.75 27.87
N HIS A 350 6.76 11.74 28.38
CA HIS A 350 8.13 11.45 28.02
C HIS A 350 8.30 9.99 27.58
N GLN A 351 8.84 9.78 26.39
CA GLN A 351 9.13 8.47 25.82
C GLN A 351 10.51 8.45 25.19
N THR A 352 11.27 7.41 25.44
CA THR A 352 12.53 7.11 24.74
C THR A 352 12.37 5.83 23.93
N ARG A 353 12.85 5.86 22.69
CA ARG A 353 12.88 4.71 21.79
C ARG A 353 14.31 4.45 21.36
N LEU A 354 14.72 3.21 21.49
CA LEU A 354 15.98 2.69 20.95
C LEU A 354 15.62 1.58 19.95
N SER A 355 16.25 1.57 18.80
CA SER A 355 16.10 0.47 17.85
C SER A 355 17.43 0.16 17.19
N GLY A 356 17.62 -1.10 16.85
CA GLY A 356 18.78 -1.59 16.12
C GLY A 356 18.39 -2.69 15.15
N SER A 357 19.05 -2.76 14.02
CA SER A 357 18.91 -3.84 13.07
C SER A 357 20.25 -4.27 12.50
N VAL A 358 20.35 -5.56 12.22
CA VAL A 358 21.46 -6.15 11.47
C VAL A 358 20.87 -6.96 10.34
N ALA A 359 21.21 -6.62 9.12
CA ALA A 359 20.84 -7.36 7.92
C ALA A 359 22.11 -7.85 7.23
N THR A 360 22.14 -9.14 6.87
CA THR A 360 23.22 -9.76 6.10
C THR A 360 22.61 -10.37 4.86
N VAL A 361 23.22 -10.14 3.71
CA VAL A 361 22.89 -10.78 2.43
C VAL A 361 24.14 -11.45 1.91
N ASP A 362 24.10 -12.76 1.82
CA ASP A 362 25.20 -13.59 1.35
C ASP A 362 24.86 -14.11 -0.05
N ASP A 363 25.72 -13.93 -1.04
CA ASP A 363 25.67 -14.64 -2.30
C ASP A 363 26.61 -15.85 -2.23
N LEU A 364 26.01 -17.02 -2.04
CA LEU A 364 26.78 -18.26 -1.80
C LEU A 364 27.49 -18.78 -3.05
N ASN A 365 27.14 -18.27 -4.24
CA ASN A 365 27.80 -18.62 -5.51
C ASN A 365 29.01 -17.76 -5.81
N GLN A 366 29.07 -16.56 -5.24
CA GLN A 366 30.17 -15.65 -5.43
C GLN A 366 30.84 -15.41 -4.06
N SER A 367 31.89 -16.18 -3.80
CA SER A 367 32.68 -16.01 -2.56
C SER A 367 33.24 -14.57 -2.48
N GLY A 368 32.79 -13.83 -1.49
CA GLY A 368 33.24 -12.47 -1.21
C GLY A 368 32.21 -11.36 -1.48
N LEU A 369 30.99 -11.70 -1.90
CA LEU A 369 29.89 -10.74 -1.97
C LEU A 369 28.94 -10.89 -0.77
N GLU A 370 29.48 -10.71 0.41
CA GLU A 370 28.68 -10.51 1.61
C GLU A 370 28.38 -9.02 1.77
N ARG A 371 27.11 -8.67 1.91
CA ARG A 371 26.68 -7.33 2.28
C ARG A 371 26.10 -7.34 3.66
N ARG A 372 26.67 -6.59 4.57
CA ARG A 372 26.16 -6.44 5.92
C ARG A 372 25.75 -5.00 6.18
N THR A 373 24.53 -4.81 6.65
CA THR A 373 24.01 -3.49 7.03
C THR A 373 23.67 -3.51 8.50
N ARG A 374 24.22 -2.57 9.26
CA ARG A 374 23.90 -2.34 10.67
C ARG A 374 23.25 -0.99 10.79
N ARG A 375 22.13 -0.92 11.50
CA ARG A 375 21.43 0.34 11.78
C ARG A 375 21.18 0.44 13.27
N PHE A 376 21.38 1.61 13.79
CA PHE A 376 21.01 1.97 15.15
C PHE A 376 20.26 3.30 15.12
N SER A 377 19.20 3.42 15.92
CA SER A 377 18.55 4.71 16.12
C SER A 377 18.13 4.89 17.56
N ALA A 378 18.26 6.12 18.05
CA ALA A 378 17.81 6.53 19.36
C ALA A 378 16.99 7.82 19.21
N GLY A 379 15.86 7.88 19.89
CA GLY A 379 15.01 9.07 19.89
C GLY A 379 14.34 9.28 21.23
N HIS A 380 14.14 10.52 21.57
CA HIS A 380 13.38 10.91 22.77
C HIS A 380 12.23 11.84 22.36
N SER A 381 11.06 11.64 22.90
CA SER A 381 9.91 12.54 22.70
C SER A 381 9.45 13.08 24.03
N ALA A 382 9.37 14.40 24.13
CA ALA A 382 8.88 15.13 25.30
C ALA A 382 7.67 15.96 24.89
N ARG A 383 6.55 15.81 25.60
CA ARG A 383 5.34 16.62 25.45
C ARG A 383 5.19 17.56 26.60
N LEU A 384 5.07 18.84 26.31
CA LEU A 384 4.93 19.92 27.29
C LEU A 384 3.61 20.65 27.03
N LYS A 385 2.87 20.93 28.06
CA LYS A 385 1.67 21.76 27.97
C LYS A 385 1.98 23.14 28.53
N LEU A 386 1.89 24.15 27.68
CA LEU A 386 2.13 25.56 28.02
C LEU A 386 0.84 26.37 27.78
N GLY A 387 0.01 26.48 28.80
CA GLY A 387 -1.32 27.09 28.65
C GLY A 387 -2.20 26.25 27.70
N GLY A 388 -2.62 26.85 26.57
CA GLY A 388 -3.41 26.19 25.52
C GLY A 388 -2.56 25.57 24.38
N LEU A 389 -1.23 25.49 24.53
CA LEU A 389 -0.31 24.99 23.55
C LEU A 389 0.27 23.64 23.98
N ASP A 390 0.13 22.63 23.12
CA ASP A 390 0.79 21.33 23.25
C ASP A 390 2.09 21.36 22.42
N LEU A 391 3.24 21.36 23.09
CA LEU A 391 4.56 21.33 22.47
C LEU A 391 5.14 19.91 22.53
N THR A 392 5.60 19.40 21.42
CA THR A 392 6.35 18.13 21.34
C THR A 392 7.76 18.41 20.83
N LEU A 393 8.76 17.95 21.58
CA LEU A 393 10.17 17.97 21.19
C LEU A 393 10.61 16.52 20.98
N ALA A 394 11.18 16.22 19.81
CA ALA A 394 11.60 14.88 19.49
C ALA A 394 13.01 14.88 18.85
N PRO A 395 14.08 14.97 19.66
CA PRO A 395 15.45 14.73 19.20
C PRO A 395 15.67 13.26 18.91
N GLY A 396 16.47 13.00 17.87
CA GLY A 396 16.86 11.67 17.46
C GLY A 396 18.26 11.63 16.87
N VAL A 397 18.82 10.44 16.77
CA VAL A 397 20.05 10.14 16.05
C VAL A 397 19.89 8.80 15.35
N SER A 398 20.40 8.70 14.13
CA SER A 398 20.49 7.45 13.38
C SER A 398 21.93 7.21 12.93
N LEU A 399 22.35 5.96 13.00
CA LEU A 399 23.64 5.48 12.53
C LEU A 399 23.38 4.32 11.58
N THR A 400 24.04 4.31 10.42
CA THR A 400 23.98 3.18 9.49
C THR A 400 25.40 2.88 9.02
N GLU A 401 25.75 1.62 9.07
CA GLU A 401 27.00 1.08 8.57
C GLU A 401 26.66 0.02 7.52
N VAL A 402 27.26 0.11 6.36
CA VAL A 402 27.13 -0.86 5.27
C VAL A 402 28.51 -1.36 4.93
N ASP A 403 28.73 -2.65 5.10
CA ASP A 403 29.92 -3.38 4.71
C ASP A 403 29.54 -4.22 3.49
N ALA A 404 30.09 -3.86 2.32
CA ALA A 404 29.76 -4.47 1.02
C ALA A 404 30.98 -4.52 0.08
N GLY A 405 32.19 -4.64 0.67
CA GLY A 405 33.45 -4.58 -0.07
C GLY A 405 34.00 -3.15 -0.20
N GLU A 406 33.16 -2.15 -0.11
CA GLU A 406 33.46 -0.75 0.20
C GLU A 406 32.59 -0.39 1.39
N ASP A 407 33.21 0.08 2.47
CA ASP A 407 32.49 0.40 3.69
C ASP A 407 31.86 1.80 3.59
N GLU A 408 30.60 1.89 3.95
CA GLU A 408 29.87 3.15 4.03
C GLU A 408 29.36 3.35 5.45
N PHE A 409 29.62 4.51 6.03
CA PHE A 409 29.08 4.91 7.31
C PHE A 409 28.24 6.17 7.17
N SER A 410 27.03 6.17 7.70
CA SER A 410 26.22 7.38 7.79
C SER A 410 25.74 7.64 9.20
N ALA A 411 25.84 8.89 9.61
CA ALA A 411 25.38 9.37 10.92
C ALA A 411 24.51 10.62 10.73
N GLY A 412 23.43 10.71 11.49
CA GLY A 412 22.55 11.87 11.35
C GLY A 412 21.74 12.18 12.61
N PRO A 413 21.96 13.37 13.22
CA PRO A 413 21.06 13.93 14.20
C PRO A 413 19.80 14.48 13.53
N THR A 414 18.67 14.35 14.24
CA THR A 414 17.38 14.94 13.85
C THR A 414 16.74 15.61 15.04
N LEU A 415 15.99 16.69 14.78
CA LEU A 415 15.16 17.34 15.78
C LEU A 415 13.81 17.69 15.15
N VAL A 416 12.75 17.15 15.70
CA VAL A 416 11.39 17.52 15.32
C VAL A 416 10.74 18.28 16.48
N VAL A 417 10.25 19.46 16.18
CA VAL A 417 9.52 20.33 17.12
C VAL A 417 8.11 20.53 16.57
N THR A 418 7.09 20.14 17.33
CA THR A 418 5.70 20.38 16.93
C THR A 418 5.00 21.14 18.03
N ALA A 419 4.37 22.26 17.68
CA ALA A 419 3.54 23.04 18.57
C ALA A 419 2.10 23.03 18.02
N THR A 420 1.14 22.64 18.85
CA THR A 420 -0.26 22.52 18.43
C THR A 420 -1.16 23.22 19.45
N SER A 421 -2.02 24.09 18.98
CA SER A 421 -3.12 24.67 19.74
C SER A 421 -4.47 24.18 19.20
N ALA A 422 -5.58 24.69 19.73
CA ALA A 422 -6.91 24.37 19.21
C ALA A 422 -7.07 24.71 17.71
N ASN A 423 -6.35 25.72 17.23
CA ASN A 423 -6.53 26.28 15.89
C ASN A 423 -5.25 26.37 15.06
N GLU A 424 -4.10 26.08 15.65
CA GLU A 424 -2.80 26.30 14.99
C GLU A 424 -1.89 25.09 15.18
N ARG A 425 -1.10 24.81 14.18
CA ARG A 425 -0.06 23.79 14.22
C ARG A 425 1.18 24.34 13.56
N LEU A 426 2.31 24.24 14.25
CA LEU A 426 3.63 24.52 13.76
C LEU A 426 4.46 23.23 13.86
N ALA A 427 5.17 22.86 12.81
CA ALA A 427 6.13 21.78 12.84
C ALA A 427 7.45 22.27 12.23
N LEU A 428 8.55 22.05 12.93
CA LEU A 428 9.90 22.30 12.48
C LEU A 428 10.67 20.99 12.54
N GLU A 429 11.30 20.62 11.43
CA GLU A 429 12.20 19.48 11.32
C GLU A 429 13.57 19.96 10.92
N LEU A 430 14.57 19.59 11.70
CA LEU A 430 15.99 19.83 11.43
C LEU A 430 16.68 18.49 11.31
N GLY A 431 17.44 18.27 10.26
CA GLY A 431 18.20 17.04 10.04
C GLY A 431 19.56 17.34 9.43
N GLN A 432 20.53 16.56 9.82
CA GLN A 432 21.83 16.49 9.19
C GLN A 432 22.16 15.03 8.99
N THR A 433 22.73 14.68 7.85
CA THR A 433 23.23 13.33 7.58
C THR A 433 24.60 13.47 6.94
N GLU A 434 25.56 12.80 7.49
CA GLU A 434 26.93 12.68 6.97
C GLU A 434 27.10 11.25 6.48
N LEU A 435 27.49 11.09 5.24
CA LEU A 435 27.87 9.83 4.63
C LEU A 435 29.38 9.87 4.42
N ASP A 436 30.07 8.92 5.02
CA ASP A 436 31.51 8.68 4.91
C ASP A 436 31.68 7.32 4.22
N ALA A 437 32.33 7.29 3.08
CA ALA A 437 32.53 6.10 2.27
C ALA A 437 34.05 5.85 2.07
N ASP A 438 34.43 4.60 1.84
CA ASP A 438 35.82 4.24 1.52
C ASP A 438 36.35 4.98 0.29
N ASP A 439 35.47 5.27 -0.69
CA ASP A 439 35.78 6.19 -1.78
C ASP A 439 35.41 7.62 -1.37
N PRO A 440 36.42 8.49 -1.09
CA PRO A 440 36.18 9.88 -0.68
C PRO A 440 35.35 10.70 -1.68
N GLY A 441 35.25 10.23 -2.93
CA GLY A 441 34.39 10.86 -3.93
C GLY A 441 32.89 10.68 -3.68
N GLN A 442 32.53 9.79 -2.80
CA GLN A 442 31.14 9.50 -2.42
C GLN A 442 30.71 10.13 -1.09
N ASP A 443 31.64 10.74 -0.35
CA ASP A 443 31.33 11.43 0.89
C ASP A 443 30.36 12.58 0.64
N VAL A 444 29.32 12.65 1.44
CA VAL A 444 28.25 13.64 1.27
C VAL A 444 27.70 14.08 2.61
N GLU A 445 27.70 15.38 2.85
CA GLU A 445 26.92 15.98 3.93
C GLU A 445 25.58 16.50 3.39
N THR A 446 24.49 16.12 4.02
CA THR A 446 23.16 16.64 3.69
C THR A 446 22.54 17.30 4.91
N ARG A 447 22.13 18.57 4.77
CA ARG A 447 21.42 19.34 5.80
C ARG A 447 20.01 19.63 5.31
N ARG A 448 19.03 19.42 6.16
CA ARG A 448 17.61 19.69 5.83
C ARG A 448 16.95 20.51 6.91
N VAL A 449 16.19 21.49 6.49
CA VAL A 449 15.30 22.29 7.34
C VAL A 449 13.92 22.28 6.71
N ALA A 450 12.92 21.76 7.42
CA ALA A 450 11.55 21.82 6.97
C ALA A 450 10.69 22.52 8.03
N LEU A 451 9.87 23.47 7.60
CA LEU A 451 8.95 24.23 8.43
C LEU A 451 7.54 24.11 7.83
N SER A 452 6.58 23.69 8.63
CA SER A 452 5.16 23.65 8.26
C SER A 452 4.35 24.43 9.30
N TYR A 453 3.52 25.35 8.83
CA TYR A 453 2.59 26.10 9.68
C TYR A 453 1.18 26.02 9.11
N GLU A 454 0.23 25.67 9.94
CA GLU A 454 -1.19 25.64 9.61
C GLU A 454 -1.99 26.41 10.65
N VAL A 455 -2.91 27.25 10.19
CA VAL A 455 -3.90 27.93 11.02
C VAL A 455 -5.30 27.65 10.55
N ARG A 456 -6.19 27.29 11.47
CA ARG A 456 -7.61 27.05 11.22
C ARG A 456 -8.48 28.14 11.84
N ARG A 457 -9.32 28.77 11.01
CA ARG A 457 -10.26 29.80 11.42
C ARG A 457 -11.67 29.45 10.95
N GLY A 458 -12.46 28.86 11.83
CA GLY A 458 -13.79 28.36 11.48
C GLY A 458 -13.72 27.27 10.41
N LYS A 459 -14.22 27.59 9.21
CA LYS A 459 -14.20 26.67 8.05
C LYS A 459 -12.96 26.83 7.15
N HIS A 460 -12.06 27.75 7.46
CA HIS A 460 -10.88 28.02 6.67
C HIS A 460 -9.64 27.44 7.36
N SER A 461 -8.77 26.81 6.57
CA SER A 461 -7.40 26.45 6.95
C SER A 461 -6.42 27.08 5.98
N PHE A 462 -5.39 27.71 6.50
CA PHE A 462 -4.28 28.28 5.75
C PHE A 462 -3.02 27.59 6.19
N GLY A 463 -2.13 27.25 5.26
CA GLY A 463 -0.86 26.67 5.60
C GLY A 463 0.27 27.18 4.71
N VAL A 464 1.48 27.10 5.27
CA VAL A 464 2.73 27.41 4.62
C VAL A 464 3.70 26.28 4.94
N ASP A 465 4.32 25.74 3.92
CA ASP A 465 5.36 24.71 4.02
C ASP A 465 6.64 25.27 3.36
N ILE A 466 7.75 25.16 4.06
CA ILE A 466 9.07 25.54 3.58
C ILE A 466 9.98 24.35 3.78
N ASP A 467 10.64 23.90 2.73
CA ASP A 467 11.64 22.84 2.77
C ASP A 467 12.91 23.35 2.08
N ARG A 468 14.03 23.23 2.77
CA ARG A 468 15.36 23.57 2.26
C ARG A 468 16.26 22.40 2.51
N SER A 469 16.97 21.96 1.49
CA SER A 469 18.03 20.97 1.60
C SER A 469 19.30 21.46 0.94
N VAL A 470 20.40 21.23 1.62
CA VAL A 470 21.75 21.51 1.13
C VAL A 470 22.48 20.19 1.10
N ARG A 471 23.10 19.88 -0.02
CA ARG A 471 23.94 18.71 -0.21
C ARG A 471 25.33 19.17 -0.59
N ASP A 472 26.30 18.84 0.25
CA ASP A 472 27.71 19.19 0.12
C ASP A 472 28.52 17.91 -0.11
N PRO A 473 28.82 17.55 -1.37
CA PRO A 473 29.67 16.40 -1.67
C PRO A 473 31.16 16.74 -1.48
N ALA A 474 31.96 15.76 -1.06
CA ALA A 474 33.40 15.94 -0.94
C ALA A 474 34.10 16.27 -2.28
N ILE A 475 33.54 15.76 -3.37
CA ILE A 475 34.01 16.10 -4.73
C ILE A 475 32.79 16.58 -5.54
N GLY A 476 32.89 17.83 -6.00
CA GLY A 476 31.82 18.45 -6.78
C GLY A 476 31.41 19.80 -6.23
N GLU A 477 30.30 20.32 -6.69
CA GLU A 477 29.75 21.58 -6.20
C GLU A 477 28.63 21.32 -5.19
N GLU A 478 28.55 22.13 -4.15
CA GLU A 478 27.40 22.17 -3.23
C GLU A 478 26.12 22.45 -4.01
N THR A 479 25.09 21.70 -3.71
CA THR A 479 23.77 21.89 -4.31
C THR A 479 22.77 22.30 -3.23
N GLU A 480 22.04 23.37 -3.50
CA GLU A 480 20.97 23.85 -2.64
C GLU A 480 19.63 23.76 -3.38
N ALA A 481 18.64 23.16 -2.73
CA ALA A 481 17.28 23.14 -3.20
C ALA A 481 16.34 23.65 -2.11
N TRP A 482 15.38 24.47 -2.49
CA TRP A 482 14.35 24.95 -1.58
C TRP A 482 12.97 24.91 -2.25
N ARG A 483 11.94 24.73 -1.43
CA ARG A 483 10.55 24.74 -1.84
C ARG A 483 9.74 25.52 -0.85
N VAL A 484 8.87 26.39 -1.34
CA VAL A 484 7.89 27.10 -0.53
C VAL A 484 6.50 26.78 -1.09
N GLY A 485 5.66 26.21 -0.26
CA GLY A 485 4.26 25.90 -0.56
C GLY A 485 3.34 26.76 0.32
N MET A 486 2.26 27.29 -0.25
CA MET A 486 1.18 27.91 0.50
C MET A 486 -0.13 27.31 0.06
N TYR A 487 -1.03 27.02 1.01
CA TYR A 487 -2.35 26.52 0.69
C TYR A 487 -3.45 27.21 1.51
N TRP A 488 -4.60 27.25 0.91
CA TRP A 488 -5.84 27.59 1.58
C TRP A 488 -6.87 26.51 1.33
N ARG A 489 -7.55 26.05 2.39
CA ARG A 489 -8.63 25.08 2.33
C ARG A 489 -9.87 25.65 2.95
N TYR A 490 -11.01 25.44 2.33
CA TYR A 490 -12.31 25.78 2.85
C TYR A 490 -13.14 24.52 3.07
N ASP A 491 -13.60 24.32 4.30
CA ASP A 491 -14.46 23.20 4.66
C ASP A 491 -15.92 23.66 4.59
N LEU A 492 -16.64 23.16 3.60
CA LEU A 492 -18.07 23.45 3.42
C LEU A 492 -18.95 22.97 4.58
N GLY A 493 -18.42 22.11 5.47
CA GLY A 493 -19.11 21.56 6.63
C GLY A 493 -20.09 20.46 6.28
N LYS A 494 -20.54 19.75 7.28
CA LYS A 494 -21.56 18.70 7.13
C LYS A 494 -22.88 19.30 6.62
N GLY A 495 -23.22 18.97 5.39
CA GLY A 495 -24.58 18.71 4.91
C GLY A 495 -25.62 19.80 5.07
N LEU A 496 -25.96 20.37 4.01
CA LEU A 496 -27.33 20.69 3.63
C LEU A 496 -28.14 19.37 3.64
N GLY A 497 -28.64 18.92 4.81
CA GLY A 497 -29.48 17.74 4.75
C GLY A 497 -29.72 17.03 6.07
N SER A 498 -30.19 17.73 7.08
CA SER A 498 -31.07 17.10 8.10
C SER A 498 -31.93 18.18 8.76
N THR A 499 -32.83 18.74 7.99
CA THR A 499 -34.04 19.38 8.55
C THR A 499 -35.21 18.64 8.00
N GLY A 500 -35.80 17.79 8.81
CA GLY A 500 -37.04 17.10 8.53
C GLY A 500 -37.18 15.85 9.33
#